data_1a967f1cbc169b8ef93e0a212f54be0d
#
_entry.id   1a967f1cbc169b8ef93e0a212f54be0d
#
_cell.length_a   1.000
_cell.length_b   1.000
_cell.length_c   1.000
_cell.angle_alpha   90.00
_cell.angle_beta   90.00
_cell.angle_gamma   90.00
#
_symmetry.space_group_name_H-M   'P 1'
#
loop_
_entity.id
_entity.type
_entity.pdbx_description
1 polymer ?
#
loop_
_entity_poly.entity_id
_entity_poly.type
_entity_poly.pdbx_seq_one_letter_code
_entity_poly.pdbx_strand_id
1 'polypeptide(L)'
;TDFRNYESASVSFVPGVNIICGENAAGKTNLLEAAFYFAAGKSFRGCKDRELIRFGREAARAEIGFSASGLRESFAVGFPKGGRRKLFRNGCEVTKLSDYLGVFRAVVFTPDHLNLVKGAPENRRRFLDMAICQSFPRYVSSLNEYGRLLSQKNALLRTGEGNDDLLDVYNERMAACGAVVTVNRRKYLRKLEEQASPVHSEMSAQRETLTLVYTTQAEGETLEELRSGYERVFESRKAAEKLRGLALAGPHKDDFSVQINGKNARLYASQGQQRTAVLALKLAEGELSRRLTGEYPVFLFDDILSELDAGRRAFLLGSLDRLQVIITGCEEELFGGFGNTHTIRVKEGSAFVCESGKA
;
A
#
# COMPACT_ATOMS: atom_id res chain seq x y z
N THR A 1 19.77 10.49 4.16
CA THR A 1 21.12 10.15 4.66
C THR A 1 21.12 8.71 5.16
N ASP A 2 22.14 7.93 4.78
CA ASP A 2 22.36 6.52 5.15
C ASP A 2 21.14 5.61 4.99
N PHE A 3 20.36 5.87 3.92
CA PHE A 3 19.15 5.12 3.60
C PHE A 3 19.43 4.11 2.48
N ARG A 4 19.25 2.82 2.74
CA ARG A 4 19.49 1.73 1.79
C ARG A 4 20.94 1.77 1.26
N ASN A 5 21.12 2.07 -0.04
CA ASN A 5 22.43 2.20 -0.68
C ASN A 5 22.93 3.66 -0.74
N TYR A 6 22.10 4.62 -0.35
CA TYR A 6 22.46 6.04 -0.38
C TYR A 6 23.21 6.46 0.88
N GLU A 7 24.38 7.05 0.73
CA GLU A 7 25.05 7.78 1.80
C GLU A 7 24.34 9.11 2.07
N SER A 8 24.14 9.87 1.02
CA SER A 8 23.34 11.08 1.03
C SER A 8 22.79 11.33 -0.37
N ALA A 9 21.53 11.70 -0.47
CA ALA A 9 20.93 12.13 -1.72
C ALA A 9 19.88 13.21 -1.43
N SER A 10 19.78 14.18 -2.34
CA SER A 10 18.72 15.18 -2.35
C SER A 10 18.17 15.28 -3.77
N VAL A 11 16.86 15.12 -3.93
CA VAL A 11 16.20 15.08 -5.22
C VAL A 11 14.99 16.00 -5.18
N SER A 12 14.86 16.85 -6.20
CA SER A 12 13.69 17.70 -6.40
C SER A 12 12.84 17.15 -7.53
N PHE A 13 11.53 17.07 -7.30
CA PHE A 13 10.55 16.68 -8.30
C PHE A 13 9.77 17.89 -8.78
N VAL A 14 9.41 17.87 -10.06
CA VAL A 14 8.58 18.93 -10.67
C VAL A 14 7.14 18.43 -10.83
N PRO A 15 6.14 19.32 -10.97
CA PRO A 15 4.79 18.90 -11.34
C PRO A 15 4.78 18.09 -12.65
N GLY A 16 3.91 17.08 -12.72
CA GLY A 16 3.83 16.18 -13.87
C GLY A 16 4.73 14.96 -13.73
N VAL A 17 5.37 14.53 -14.82
CA VAL A 17 6.09 13.26 -14.90
C VAL A 17 7.59 13.45 -14.61
N ASN A 18 8.06 12.73 -13.60
CA ASN A 18 9.46 12.66 -13.22
C ASN A 18 9.98 11.24 -13.48
N ILE A 19 11.06 11.13 -14.21
CA ILE A 19 11.68 9.86 -14.59
C ILE A 19 12.96 9.67 -13.78
N ILE A 20 13.08 8.57 -13.09
CA ILE A 20 14.31 8.14 -12.42
C ILE A 20 14.94 7.03 -13.26
N CYS A 21 16.02 7.33 -13.97
CA CYS A 21 16.72 6.39 -14.83
C CYS A 21 18.10 6.02 -14.26
N GLY A 22 18.60 4.85 -14.64
CA GLY A 22 19.90 4.33 -14.24
C GLY A 22 19.97 2.81 -14.37
N GLU A 23 21.15 2.26 -14.17
CA GLU A 23 21.36 0.82 -14.24
C GLU A 23 20.58 0.05 -13.17
N ASN A 24 20.46 -1.27 -13.36
CA ASN A 24 19.89 -2.15 -12.35
C ASN A 24 20.72 -2.07 -11.06
N ALA A 25 20.04 -2.14 -9.91
CA ALA A 25 20.64 -2.01 -8.58
C ALA A 25 21.27 -0.64 -8.24
N ALA A 26 21.22 0.36 -9.13
CA ALA A 26 21.74 1.70 -8.84
C ALA A 26 21.06 2.40 -7.65
N GLY A 27 19.81 2.01 -7.31
CA GLY A 27 19.07 2.57 -6.18
C GLY A 27 17.75 3.25 -6.54
N LYS A 28 17.30 3.20 -7.80
CA LYS A 28 16.04 3.82 -8.28
C LYS A 28 14.85 3.49 -7.38
N THR A 29 14.59 2.21 -7.15
CA THR A 29 13.53 1.72 -6.27
C THR A 29 13.67 2.21 -4.82
N ASN A 30 14.91 2.42 -4.34
CA ASN A 30 15.14 2.90 -2.97
C ASN A 30 14.71 4.36 -2.79
N LEU A 31 14.79 5.20 -3.83
CA LEU A 31 14.21 6.56 -3.80
C LEU A 31 12.69 6.52 -3.74
N LEU A 32 12.05 5.66 -4.57
CA LEU A 32 10.60 5.48 -4.49
C LEU A 32 10.18 4.94 -3.12
N GLU A 33 10.94 4.00 -2.56
CA GLU A 33 10.68 3.43 -1.24
C GLU A 33 10.72 4.51 -0.15
N ALA A 34 11.70 5.41 -0.21
CA ALA A 34 11.78 6.54 0.70
C ALA A 34 10.56 7.46 0.59
N ALA A 35 10.14 7.81 -0.64
CA ALA A 35 8.95 8.63 -0.88
C ALA A 35 7.67 7.94 -0.38
N PHE A 36 7.47 6.67 -0.71
CA PHE A 36 6.29 5.92 -0.29
C PHE A 36 6.22 5.71 1.22
N TYR A 37 7.37 5.63 1.90
CA TYR A 37 7.39 5.48 3.35
C TYR A 37 6.61 6.60 4.06
N PHE A 38 6.65 7.81 3.53
CA PHE A 38 5.91 8.95 4.07
C PHE A 38 4.39 8.84 3.89
N ALA A 39 3.93 8.14 2.86
CA ALA A 39 2.50 7.90 2.64
C ALA A 39 1.93 6.77 3.52
N ALA A 40 2.71 5.70 3.74
CA ALA A 40 2.21 4.48 4.39
C ALA A 40 2.80 4.23 5.79
N GLY A 41 3.82 4.98 6.20
CA GLY A 41 4.54 4.76 7.46
C GLY A 41 5.30 3.42 7.51
N LYS A 42 5.52 2.77 6.36
CA LYS A 42 6.24 1.50 6.21
C LYS A 42 6.71 1.29 4.78
N SER A 43 7.73 0.47 4.60
CA SER A 43 8.21 0.08 3.28
C SER A 43 7.14 -0.71 2.50
N PHE A 44 6.99 -0.44 1.20
CA PHE A 44 6.13 -1.25 0.33
C PHE A 44 6.72 -2.65 0.07
N ARG A 45 8.01 -2.84 0.25
CA ARG A 45 8.68 -4.15 0.14
C ARG A 45 8.45 -5.07 1.35
N GLY A 46 7.84 -4.57 2.45
CA GLY A 46 7.53 -5.36 3.63
C GLY A 46 8.69 -5.63 4.57
N CYS A 47 9.81 -4.96 4.38
CA CYS A 47 10.98 -5.06 5.25
C CYS A 47 10.76 -4.35 6.60
N LYS A 48 11.57 -4.68 7.59
CA LYS A 48 11.62 -4.00 8.88
C LYS A 48 12.38 -2.68 8.77
N ASP A 49 12.05 -1.70 9.60
CA ASP A 49 12.67 -0.37 9.58
C ASP A 49 14.21 -0.42 9.68
N ARG A 50 14.78 -1.37 10.44
CA ARG A 50 16.23 -1.57 10.54
C ARG A 50 16.91 -1.94 9.21
N GLU A 51 16.16 -2.52 8.27
CA GLU A 51 16.67 -2.92 6.97
C GLU A 51 16.71 -1.75 5.97
N LEU A 52 16.14 -0.60 6.35
CA LEU A 52 16.23 0.66 5.60
C LEU A 52 17.54 1.38 5.87
N ILE A 53 18.25 1.02 6.96
CA ILE A 53 19.53 1.61 7.34
C ILE A 53 20.61 1.07 6.39
N ARG A 54 21.47 1.95 5.88
CA ARG A 54 22.62 1.59 5.07
C ARG A 54 23.51 0.60 5.79
N PHE A 55 24.01 -0.39 5.08
CA PHE A 55 24.87 -1.40 5.66
C PHE A 55 26.09 -0.76 6.37
N GLY A 56 26.37 -1.21 7.59
CA GLY A 56 27.46 -0.69 8.41
C GLY A 56 27.17 0.63 9.14
N ARG A 57 25.93 1.18 9.06
CA ARG A 57 25.54 2.40 9.75
C ARG A 57 24.63 2.12 10.94
N GLU A 58 24.60 3.05 11.90
CA GLU A 58 23.81 2.92 13.14
C GLU A 58 22.44 3.61 13.04
N ALA A 59 22.23 4.45 12.04
CA ALA A 59 20.97 5.14 11.82
C ALA A 59 20.82 5.55 10.34
N ALA A 60 19.57 5.80 9.93
CA ALA A 60 19.25 6.45 8.67
C ALA A 60 18.24 7.58 8.91
N ARG A 61 18.19 8.54 8.00
CA ARG A 61 17.21 9.62 7.98
C ARG A 61 16.69 9.81 6.56
N ALA A 62 15.38 9.90 6.43
CA ALA A 62 14.72 10.36 5.22
C ALA A 62 13.89 11.61 5.54
N GLU A 63 13.73 12.48 4.54
CA GLU A 63 12.96 13.71 4.65
C GLU A 63 12.26 14.00 3.31
N ILE A 64 11.05 14.55 3.35
CA ILE A 64 10.30 14.98 2.19
C ILE A 64 9.65 16.34 2.46
N GLY A 65 9.75 17.24 1.47
CA GLY A 65 8.96 18.47 1.42
C GLY A 65 7.92 18.34 0.30
N PHE A 66 6.68 18.75 0.56
CA PHE A 66 5.58 18.66 -0.41
C PHE A 66 4.55 19.75 -0.16
N SER A 67 3.63 19.93 -1.12
CA SER A 67 2.46 20.77 -0.96
C SER A 67 1.20 19.89 -0.88
N ALA A 68 0.36 20.12 0.10
CA ALA A 68 -0.94 19.46 0.27
C ALA A 68 -1.97 20.49 0.70
N SER A 69 -3.14 20.50 0.08
CA SER A 69 -4.25 21.44 0.36
C SER A 69 -3.78 22.91 0.35
N GLY A 70 -2.88 23.25 -0.58
CA GLY A 70 -2.31 24.59 -0.72
C GLY A 70 -1.27 24.99 0.34
N LEU A 71 -0.95 24.11 1.29
CA LEU A 71 0.04 24.34 2.34
C LEU A 71 1.35 23.61 2.04
N ARG A 72 2.47 24.23 2.39
CA ARG A 72 3.78 23.57 2.39
C ARG A 72 3.94 22.76 3.66
N GLU A 73 4.27 21.49 3.50
CA GLU A 73 4.46 20.53 4.57
C GLU A 73 5.85 19.88 4.44
N SER A 74 6.43 19.48 5.56
CA SER A 74 7.63 18.66 5.57
C SER A 74 7.48 17.51 6.53
N PHE A 75 7.90 16.33 6.10
CA PHE A 75 7.99 15.14 6.93
C PHE A 75 9.43 14.65 7.00
N ALA A 76 9.83 14.18 8.19
CA ALA A 76 11.09 13.49 8.35
C ALA A 76 10.90 12.22 9.18
N VAL A 77 11.75 11.22 8.92
CA VAL A 77 11.80 9.99 9.69
C VAL A 77 13.25 9.63 9.99
N GLY A 78 13.54 9.36 11.26
CA GLY A 78 14.79 8.81 11.73
C GLY A 78 14.64 7.34 12.08
N PHE A 79 15.54 6.51 11.56
CA PHE A 79 15.60 5.06 11.80
C PHE A 79 16.85 4.74 12.62
N PRO A 80 16.78 4.63 13.96
CA PRO A 80 17.89 4.13 14.74
C PRO A 80 18.00 2.61 14.60
N LYS A 81 19.21 2.06 14.62
CA LYS A 81 19.47 0.61 14.60
C LYS A 81 18.87 -0.11 15.82
N GLY A 82 18.93 0.55 16.97
CA GLY A 82 18.28 0.14 18.20
C GLY A 82 17.18 1.14 18.60
N GLY A 83 15.98 0.65 18.89
CA GLY A 83 14.89 1.49 19.32
C GLY A 83 13.78 1.68 18.28
N ARG A 84 12.90 2.63 18.55
CA ARG A 84 11.76 2.95 17.67
C ARG A 84 12.12 4.11 16.76
N ARG A 85 11.61 4.07 15.52
CA ARG A 85 11.68 5.22 14.60
C ARG A 85 11.05 6.46 15.22
N LYS A 86 11.54 7.62 14.82
CA LYS A 86 10.99 8.93 15.17
C LYS A 86 10.44 9.58 13.93
N LEU A 87 9.22 10.06 14.01
CA LEU A 87 8.52 10.76 12.93
C LEU A 87 8.40 12.24 13.27
N PHE A 88 8.58 13.10 12.29
CA PHE A 88 8.47 14.54 12.46
C PHE A 88 7.58 15.11 11.35
N ARG A 89 6.75 16.09 11.70
CA ARG A 89 5.98 16.92 10.79
C ARG A 89 6.29 18.38 11.07
N ASN A 90 6.76 19.11 10.07
CA ASN A 90 7.18 20.51 10.18
C ASN A 90 8.15 20.76 11.35
N GLY A 91 9.09 19.84 11.56
CA GLY A 91 10.08 19.89 12.65
C GLY A 91 9.61 19.40 14.01
N CYS A 92 8.29 19.18 14.21
CA CYS A 92 7.72 18.68 15.47
C CYS A 92 7.61 17.17 15.47
N GLU A 93 7.99 16.51 16.58
CA GLU A 93 7.87 15.06 16.71
C GLU A 93 6.40 14.63 16.77
N VAL A 94 6.03 13.65 15.94
CA VAL A 94 4.69 13.09 15.85
C VAL A 94 4.64 11.78 16.63
N THR A 95 3.80 11.72 17.66
CA THR A 95 3.65 10.54 18.52
C THR A 95 2.58 9.57 18.04
N LYS A 96 1.55 10.06 17.33
CA LYS A 96 0.45 9.25 16.82
C LYS A 96 0.56 9.12 15.30
N LEU A 97 0.61 7.89 14.81
CA LEU A 97 0.67 7.61 13.38
C LEU A 97 -0.56 8.14 12.62
N SER A 98 -1.71 8.26 13.27
CA SER A 98 -2.93 8.86 12.70
C SER A 98 -2.78 10.34 12.33
N ASP A 99 -1.87 11.07 12.98
CA ASP A 99 -1.64 12.50 12.73
C ASP A 99 -0.64 12.73 11.59
N TYR A 100 -0.02 11.64 11.14
CA TYR A 100 0.96 11.59 10.07
C TYR A 100 0.38 11.04 8.76
N LEU A 101 -0.31 9.89 8.84
CA LEU A 101 -0.88 9.24 7.66
C LEU A 101 -2.03 10.06 7.05
N GLY A 102 -2.11 10.05 5.73
CA GLY A 102 -3.16 10.71 4.97
C GLY A 102 -2.88 12.18 4.64
N VAL A 103 -1.80 12.78 5.15
CA VAL A 103 -1.36 14.13 4.75
C VAL A 103 -0.57 14.05 3.44
N PHE A 104 0.50 13.27 3.40
CA PHE A 104 1.14 12.87 2.15
C PHE A 104 0.53 11.56 1.67
N ARG A 105 0.05 11.50 0.45
CA ARG A 105 -0.58 10.32 -0.14
C ARG A 105 0.14 9.88 -1.38
N ALA A 106 0.34 8.57 -1.53
CA ALA A 106 0.96 8.00 -2.72
C ALA A 106 0.36 6.64 -3.07
N VAL A 107 0.23 6.38 -4.35
CA VAL A 107 -0.10 5.07 -4.90
C VAL A 107 1.15 4.49 -5.52
N VAL A 108 1.64 3.37 -4.99
CA VAL A 108 2.80 2.68 -5.55
C VAL A 108 2.35 1.52 -6.43
N PHE A 109 3.00 1.38 -7.60
CA PHE A 109 2.84 0.24 -8.48
C PHE A 109 4.21 -0.36 -8.78
N THR A 110 4.38 -1.62 -8.42
CA THR A 110 5.61 -2.42 -8.60
C THR A 110 5.27 -3.73 -9.31
N PRO A 111 6.23 -4.44 -9.88
CA PRO A 111 6.01 -5.77 -10.45
C PRO A 111 5.36 -6.75 -9.48
N ASP A 112 5.65 -6.65 -8.18
CA ASP A 112 5.03 -7.49 -7.15
C ASP A 112 3.51 -7.30 -7.06
N HIS A 113 2.97 -6.15 -7.43
CA HIS A 113 1.52 -5.92 -7.46
C HIS A 113 0.81 -6.78 -8.51
N LEU A 114 1.52 -7.27 -9.54
CA LEU A 114 0.96 -8.25 -10.49
C LEU A 114 0.53 -9.54 -9.77
N ASN A 115 1.12 -9.82 -8.60
CA ASN A 115 0.73 -10.91 -7.73
C ASN A 115 -0.53 -10.62 -6.88
N LEU A 116 -1.14 -9.43 -6.98
CA LEU A 116 -2.34 -9.11 -6.23
C LEU A 116 -3.49 -10.06 -6.55
N VAL A 117 -3.60 -10.50 -7.81
CA VAL A 117 -4.58 -11.48 -8.25
C VAL A 117 -4.19 -12.91 -7.86
N LYS A 118 -2.94 -13.32 -8.12
CA LYS A 118 -2.46 -14.70 -7.90
C LYS A 118 -1.91 -14.97 -6.51
N GLY A 119 -1.40 -13.96 -5.85
CA GLY A 119 -0.66 -14.09 -4.60
C GLY A 119 -1.51 -14.50 -3.39
N ALA A 120 -0.85 -14.54 -2.26
CA ALA A 120 -1.48 -14.89 -0.99
C ALA A 120 -2.50 -13.82 -0.53
N PRO A 121 -3.50 -14.21 0.27
CA PRO A 121 -4.47 -13.27 0.86
C PRO A 121 -3.83 -12.11 1.64
N GLU A 122 -2.65 -12.32 2.20
CA GLU A 122 -1.88 -11.30 2.92
C GLU A 122 -1.55 -10.09 2.04
N ASN A 123 -1.18 -10.31 0.77
CA ASN A 123 -0.88 -9.24 -0.18
C ASN A 123 -2.14 -8.39 -0.46
N ARG A 124 -3.30 -9.02 -0.59
CA ARG A 124 -4.57 -8.34 -0.82
C ARG A 124 -5.04 -7.55 0.40
N ARG A 125 -4.92 -8.13 1.60
CA ARG A 125 -5.20 -7.38 2.84
C ARG A 125 -4.27 -6.18 3.01
N ARG A 126 -2.97 -6.40 2.76
CA ARG A 126 -1.98 -5.32 2.83
C ARG A 126 -2.28 -4.18 1.86
N PHE A 127 -2.66 -4.51 0.63
CA PHE A 127 -3.10 -3.53 -0.36
C PHE A 127 -4.27 -2.69 0.15
N LEU A 128 -5.37 -3.34 0.62
CA LEU A 128 -6.52 -2.63 1.18
C LEU A 128 -6.14 -1.78 2.39
N ASP A 129 -5.40 -2.35 3.34
CA ASP A 129 -5.05 -1.64 4.58
C ASP A 129 -4.18 -0.42 4.30
N MET A 130 -3.23 -0.50 3.37
CA MET A 130 -2.40 0.64 2.99
C MET A 130 -3.22 1.76 2.35
N ALA A 131 -4.13 1.43 1.45
CA ALA A 131 -4.99 2.40 0.79
C ALA A 131 -5.99 3.05 1.76
N ILE A 132 -6.63 2.25 2.63
CA ILE A 132 -7.59 2.74 3.61
C ILE A 132 -6.91 3.62 4.66
N CYS A 133 -5.72 3.25 5.14
CA CYS A 133 -4.96 4.03 6.12
C CYS A 133 -4.64 5.45 5.64
N GLN A 134 -4.40 5.63 4.33
CA GLN A 134 -4.12 6.95 3.75
C GLN A 134 -5.38 7.83 3.63
N SER A 135 -6.58 7.22 3.60
CA SER A 135 -7.84 7.95 3.43
C SER A 135 -8.63 8.13 4.74
N PHE A 136 -8.42 7.23 5.70
CA PHE A 136 -9.20 7.19 6.94
C PHE A 136 -8.29 7.01 8.17
N PRO A 137 -7.81 8.10 8.81
CA PRO A 137 -6.91 8.02 9.96
C PRO A 137 -7.46 7.22 11.15
N ARG A 138 -8.79 7.24 11.36
CA ARG A 138 -9.44 6.45 12.43
C ARG A 138 -9.31 4.94 12.22
N TYR A 139 -9.25 4.50 10.97
CA TYR A 139 -9.01 3.08 10.64
C TYR A 139 -7.66 2.58 11.15
N VAL A 140 -6.62 3.45 11.10
CA VAL A 140 -5.26 3.14 11.59
C VAL A 140 -5.28 2.70 13.04
N SER A 141 -6.04 3.40 13.90
CA SER A 141 -6.13 3.08 15.32
C SER A 141 -6.74 1.70 15.55
N SER A 142 -7.85 1.38 14.87
CA SER A 142 -8.52 0.07 14.99
C SER A 142 -7.66 -1.06 14.44
N LEU A 143 -6.96 -0.85 13.32
CA LEU A 143 -6.07 -1.84 12.72
C LEU A 143 -4.86 -2.14 13.64
N ASN A 144 -4.26 -1.10 14.23
CA ASN A 144 -3.14 -1.25 15.15
C ASN A 144 -3.57 -1.92 16.45
N GLU A 145 -4.73 -1.55 17.02
CA GLU A 145 -5.27 -2.20 18.21
C GLU A 145 -5.57 -3.68 17.95
N TYR A 146 -6.22 -3.98 16.83
CA TYR A 146 -6.47 -5.36 16.42
C TYR A 146 -5.17 -6.17 16.30
N GLY A 147 -4.14 -5.62 15.65
CA GLY A 147 -2.84 -6.29 15.49
C GLY A 147 -2.14 -6.54 16.82
N ARG A 148 -2.22 -5.59 17.77
CA ARG A 148 -1.68 -5.75 19.13
C ARG A 148 -2.40 -6.85 19.91
N LEU A 149 -3.74 -6.82 19.90
CA LEU A 149 -4.58 -7.83 20.57
C LEU A 149 -4.35 -9.23 19.98
N LEU A 150 -4.26 -9.36 18.66
CA LEU A 150 -3.93 -10.60 17.97
C LEU A 150 -2.58 -11.18 18.42
N SER A 151 -1.56 -10.31 18.53
CA SER A 151 -0.24 -10.72 18.99
C SER A 151 -0.27 -11.21 20.44
N GLN A 152 -0.99 -10.50 21.33
CA GLN A 152 -1.16 -10.87 22.73
C GLN A 152 -1.97 -12.16 22.88
N LYS A 153 -3.08 -12.30 22.16
CA LYS A 153 -3.88 -13.54 22.13
C LYS A 153 -3.05 -14.72 21.66
N ASN A 154 -2.28 -14.58 20.60
CA ASN A 154 -1.39 -15.64 20.11
C ASN A 154 -0.29 -16.00 21.12
N ALA A 155 0.23 -15.04 21.87
CA ALA A 155 1.18 -15.30 22.94
C ALA A 155 0.52 -16.12 24.06
N LEU A 156 -0.67 -15.74 24.52
CA LEU A 156 -1.45 -16.47 25.54
C LEU A 156 -1.77 -17.90 25.08
N LEU A 157 -2.22 -18.09 23.84
CA LEU A 157 -2.54 -19.41 23.29
C LEU A 157 -1.33 -20.35 23.23
N ARG A 158 -0.10 -19.82 23.06
CA ARG A 158 1.14 -20.62 23.01
C ARG A 158 1.60 -21.09 24.38
N THR A 159 1.30 -20.40 25.46
CA THR A 159 1.72 -20.79 26.79
C THR A 159 0.99 -22.05 27.26
N GLY A 160 -0.18 -22.37 26.68
CA GLY A 160 -1.02 -23.51 27.11
C GLY A 160 -1.64 -23.33 28.48
N GLU A 161 -1.25 -22.33 29.25
CA GLU A 161 -1.82 -21.95 30.55
C GLU A 161 -3.10 -21.14 30.30
N GLY A 162 -4.20 -21.85 30.02
CA GLY A 162 -5.45 -21.23 29.60
C GLY A 162 -6.13 -20.46 30.73
N ASN A 163 -5.91 -19.16 30.79
CA ASN A 163 -6.84 -18.27 31.49
C ASN A 163 -7.98 -17.94 30.50
N ASP A 164 -9.10 -18.65 30.61
CA ASP A 164 -10.27 -18.51 29.72
C ASP A 164 -10.87 -17.14 29.83
N ASP A 165 -10.91 -16.53 31.00
CA ASP A 165 -11.44 -15.18 31.22
C ASP A 165 -10.62 -14.15 30.47
N LEU A 166 -9.29 -14.26 30.46
CA LEU A 166 -8.42 -13.36 29.72
C LEU A 166 -8.57 -13.56 28.21
N LEU A 167 -8.76 -14.79 27.75
CA LEU A 167 -9.02 -15.09 26.34
C LEU A 167 -10.34 -14.47 25.87
N ASP A 168 -11.38 -14.50 26.71
CA ASP A 168 -12.68 -13.91 26.43
C ASP A 168 -12.59 -12.38 26.36
N VAL A 169 -11.83 -11.74 27.23
CA VAL A 169 -11.54 -10.29 27.16
C VAL A 169 -10.84 -9.93 25.83
N TYR A 170 -9.85 -10.75 25.41
CA TYR A 170 -9.23 -10.52 24.09
C TYR A 170 -10.21 -10.70 22.94
N ASN A 171 -11.06 -11.75 22.99
CA ASN A 171 -12.06 -12.02 21.96
C ASN A 171 -13.06 -10.88 21.84
N GLU A 172 -13.62 -10.37 22.94
CA GLU A 172 -14.55 -9.25 22.95
C GLU A 172 -13.94 -7.98 22.30
N ARG A 173 -12.72 -7.61 22.73
CA ARG A 173 -12.03 -6.44 22.19
C ARG A 173 -11.65 -6.63 20.73
N MET A 174 -11.21 -7.84 20.35
CA MET A 174 -10.90 -8.16 18.96
C MET A 174 -12.15 -8.18 18.08
N ALA A 175 -13.32 -8.57 18.58
CA ALA A 175 -14.58 -8.49 17.87
C ALA A 175 -14.94 -7.03 17.57
N ALA A 176 -14.84 -6.15 18.56
CA ALA A 176 -15.13 -4.73 18.38
C ALA A 176 -14.22 -4.05 17.34
N CYS A 177 -12.89 -4.14 17.50
CA CYS A 177 -11.98 -3.51 16.51
C CYS A 177 -11.96 -4.27 15.17
N GLY A 178 -12.16 -5.59 15.17
CA GLY A 178 -12.26 -6.41 13.97
C GLY A 178 -13.45 -6.05 13.09
N ALA A 179 -14.62 -5.80 13.70
CA ALA A 179 -15.79 -5.32 12.98
C ALA A 179 -15.53 -3.97 12.28
N VAL A 180 -14.84 -3.03 12.94
CA VAL A 180 -14.43 -1.76 12.32
C VAL A 180 -13.52 -2.00 11.12
N VAL A 181 -12.56 -2.92 11.23
CA VAL A 181 -11.65 -3.26 10.12
C VAL A 181 -12.44 -3.82 8.94
N THR A 182 -13.31 -4.82 9.19
CA THR A 182 -14.06 -5.49 8.12
C THR A 182 -15.05 -4.56 7.43
N VAL A 183 -15.81 -3.74 8.17
CA VAL A 183 -16.78 -2.82 7.56
C VAL A 183 -16.09 -1.78 6.67
N ASN A 184 -14.91 -1.28 7.10
CA ASN A 184 -14.16 -0.32 6.30
C ASN A 184 -13.57 -0.96 5.04
N ARG A 185 -13.03 -2.18 5.14
CA ARG A 185 -12.52 -2.92 3.97
C ARG A 185 -13.62 -3.19 2.95
N ARG A 186 -14.82 -3.64 3.39
CA ARG A 186 -15.97 -3.84 2.50
C ARG A 186 -16.40 -2.55 1.80
N LYS A 187 -16.56 -1.46 2.56
CA LYS A 187 -16.92 -0.16 2.01
C LYS A 187 -15.89 0.36 1.01
N TYR A 188 -14.61 0.22 1.34
CA TYR A 188 -13.54 0.63 0.44
C TYR A 188 -13.52 -0.21 -0.83
N LEU A 189 -13.65 -1.54 -0.71
CA LEU A 189 -13.62 -2.46 -1.84
C LEU A 189 -14.77 -2.20 -2.82
N ARG A 190 -15.99 -1.93 -2.34
CA ARG A 190 -17.14 -1.55 -3.19
C ARG A 190 -16.84 -0.26 -3.97
N LYS A 191 -16.34 0.76 -3.30
CA LYS A 191 -15.95 2.03 -3.96
C LYS A 191 -14.79 1.84 -4.94
N LEU A 192 -13.84 0.98 -4.63
CA LEU A 192 -12.74 0.64 -5.52
C LEU A 192 -13.24 -0.06 -6.79
N GLU A 193 -14.19 -0.98 -6.66
CA GLU A 193 -14.84 -1.67 -7.79
C GLU A 193 -15.53 -0.67 -8.71
N GLU A 194 -16.30 0.27 -8.16
CA GLU A 194 -16.99 1.32 -8.92
C GLU A 194 -16.03 2.14 -9.80
N GLN A 195 -14.78 2.32 -9.36
CA GLN A 195 -13.76 3.03 -10.13
C GLN A 195 -12.96 2.09 -11.05
N ALA A 196 -12.68 0.87 -10.62
CA ALA A 196 -11.83 -0.06 -11.35
C ALA A 196 -12.56 -0.74 -12.53
N SER A 197 -13.86 -1.00 -12.39
CA SER A 197 -14.64 -1.70 -13.42
C SER A 197 -14.71 -0.92 -14.75
N PRO A 198 -14.97 0.41 -14.77
CA PRO A 198 -14.93 1.18 -16.01
C PRO A 198 -13.54 1.20 -16.65
N VAL A 199 -12.47 1.39 -15.87
CA VAL A 199 -11.09 1.39 -16.36
C VAL A 199 -10.73 0.04 -16.97
N HIS A 200 -11.08 -1.06 -16.31
CA HIS A 200 -10.84 -2.41 -16.82
C HIS A 200 -11.62 -2.68 -18.11
N SER A 201 -12.89 -2.25 -18.17
CA SER A 201 -13.75 -2.40 -19.35
C SER A 201 -13.15 -1.65 -20.54
N GLU A 202 -12.70 -0.40 -20.36
CA GLU A 202 -12.04 0.40 -21.40
C GLU A 202 -10.76 -0.29 -21.91
N MET A 203 -9.89 -0.74 -21.00
CA MET A 203 -8.65 -1.43 -21.37
C MET A 203 -8.87 -2.75 -22.09
N SER A 204 -10.01 -3.41 -21.86
CA SER A 204 -10.41 -4.66 -22.53
C SER A 204 -11.26 -4.45 -23.78
N ALA A 205 -11.38 -3.20 -24.26
CA ALA A 205 -12.29 -2.81 -25.35
C ALA A 205 -13.72 -3.27 -25.08
N GLN A 206 -14.22 -3.07 -23.85
CA GLN A 206 -15.56 -3.39 -23.37
C GLN A 206 -15.96 -4.88 -23.44
N ARG A 207 -14.96 -5.78 -23.53
CA ARG A 207 -15.18 -7.22 -23.61
C ARG A 207 -15.24 -7.92 -22.27
N GLU A 208 -14.79 -7.25 -21.20
CA GLU A 208 -14.63 -7.84 -19.89
C GLU A 208 -15.23 -6.96 -18.81
N THR A 209 -15.86 -7.59 -17.83
CA THR A 209 -16.34 -6.95 -16.59
C THR A 209 -15.50 -7.39 -15.41
N LEU A 210 -15.09 -6.43 -14.58
CA LEU A 210 -14.32 -6.68 -13.36
C LEU A 210 -15.24 -6.52 -12.16
N THR A 211 -15.22 -7.50 -11.24
CA THR A 211 -15.90 -7.43 -9.96
C THR A 211 -14.98 -7.86 -8.81
N LEU A 212 -15.22 -7.34 -7.61
CA LEU A 212 -14.43 -7.61 -6.42
C LEU A 212 -15.32 -8.20 -5.33
N VAL A 213 -14.98 -9.40 -4.85
CA VAL A 213 -15.78 -10.12 -3.86
C VAL A 213 -15.00 -10.22 -2.55
N TYR A 214 -15.52 -9.62 -1.49
CA TYR A 214 -14.93 -9.71 -0.13
C TYR A 214 -15.41 -10.96 0.58
N THR A 215 -14.51 -11.68 1.22
CA THR A 215 -14.77 -12.89 2.00
C THR A 215 -14.32 -12.71 3.42
N THR A 216 -15.19 -12.98 4.38
CA THR A 216 -14.91 -12.96 5.82
C THR A 216 -15.62 -14.11 6.51
N GLN A 217 -15.16 -14.48 7.70
CA GLN A 217 -15.77 -15.51 8.53
C GLN A 217 -16.94 -14.98 9.38
N ALA A 218 -16.99 -13.67 9.62
CA ALA A 218 -18.07 -13.05 10.39
C ALA A 218 -19.28 -12.73 9.50
N GLU A 219 -20.45 -13.14 9.94
CA GLU A 219 -21.73 -12.77 9.33
C GLU A 219 -22.18 -11.38 9.79
N GLY A 220 -22.89 -10.67 8.92
CA GLY A 220 -23.45 -9.34 9.18
C GLY A 220 -22.99 -8.29 8.16
N GLU A 221 -23.75 -7.22 8.03
CA GLU A 221 -23.47 -6.08 7.12
C GLU A 221 -23.15 -4.80 7.89
N THR A 222 -23.78 -4.61 9.05
CA THR A 222 -23.55 -3.46 9.92
C THR A 222 -22.39 -3.70 10.89
N LEU A 223 -21.94 -2.63 11.54
CA LEU A 223 -20.87 -2.73 12.55
C LEU A 223 -21.28 -3.63 13.73
N GLU A 224 -22.51 -3.50 14.20
CA GLU A 224 -23.06 -4.27 15.32
C GLU A 224 -23.20 -5.77 14.97
N GLU A 225 -23.74 -6.05 13.79
CA GLU A 225 -23.88 -7.43 13.29
C GLU A 225 -22.53 -8.11 13.11
N LEU A 226 -21.53 -7.40 12.54
CA LEU A 226 -20.17 -7.93 12.38
C LEU A 226 -19.49 -8.17 13.73
N ARG A 227 -19.70 -7.27 14.72
CA ARG A 227 -19.21 -7.49 16.08
C ARG A 227 -19.76 -8.78 16.65
N SER A 228 -21.09 -8.92 16.66
CA SER A 228 -21.76 -10.13 17.14
C SER A 228 -21.38 -11.36 16.31
N GLY A 229 -21.17 -11.21 15.00
CA GLY A 229 -20.66 -12.26 14.12
C GLY A 229 -19.27 -12.74 14.54
N TYR A 230 -18.34 -11.83 14.82
CA TYR A 230 -17.01 -12.19 15.32
C TYR A 230 -17.06 -12.83 16.72
N GLU A 231 -17.90 -12.34 17.63
CA GLU A 231 -18.07 -12.94 18.96
C GLU A 231 -18.48 -14.42 18.83
N ARG A 232 -19.48 -14.73 17.99
CA ARG A 232 -19.89 -16.12 17.71
C ARG A 232 -18.78 -16.96 17.09
N VAL A 233 -18.05 -16.40 16.10
CA VAL A 233 -16.96 -17.13 15.43
C VAL A 233 -15.81 -17.40 16.40
N PHE A 234 -15.41 -16.44 17.21
CA PHE A 234 -14.33 -16.63 18.20
C PHE A 234 -14.71 -17.68 19.23
N GLU A 235 -15.94 -17.67 19.74
CA GLU A 235 -16.41 -18.70 20.67
C GLU A 235 -16.38 -20.09 20.03
N SER A 236 -16.91 -20.24 18.81
CA SER A 236 -16.91 -21.53 18.09
C SER A 236 -15.51 -22.06 17.79
N ARG A 237 -14.49 -21.19 17.70
CA ARG A 237 -13.10 -21.56 17.40
C ARG A 237 -12.22 -21.71 18.64
N LYS A 238 -12.68 -21.32 19.83
CA LYS A 238 -11.91 -21.24 21.09
C LYS A 238 -11.15 -22.53 21.39
N ALA A 239 -11.80 -23.66 21.33
CA ALA A 239 -11.18 -24.99 21.59
C ALA A 239 -10.09 -25.34 20.57
N ALA A 240 -10.36 -25.08 19.26
CA ALA A 240 -9.40 -25.33 18.20
C ALA A 240 -8.19 -24.38 18.26
N GLU A 241 -8.39 -23.12 18.66
CA GLU A 241 -7.33 -22.12 18.85
C GLU A 241 -6.40 -22.51 20.00
N LYS A 242 -6.96 -23.00 21.13
CA LYS A 242 -6.16 -23.54 22.26
C LYS A 242 -5.30 -24.71 21.82
N LEU A 243 -5.89 -25.66 21.07
CA LEU A 243 -5.17 -26.84 20.59
C LEU A 243 -4.02 -26.46 19.64
N ARG A 244 -4.23 -25.44 18.78
CA ARG A 244 -3.24 -25.02 17.77
C ARG A 244 -2.26 -23.94 18.26
N GLY A 245 -2.50 -23.33 19.41
CA GLY A 245 -1.70 -22.23 19.94
C GLY A 245 -1.74 -20.96 19.07
N LEU A 246 -2.83 -20.75 18.30
CA LEU A 246 -2.91 -19.68 17.29
C LEU A 246 -4.35 -19.25 17.06
N ALA A 247 -4.59 -17.96 16.88
CA ALA A 247 -5.88 -17.41 16.47
C ALA A 247 -6.25 -17.85 15.04
N LEU A 248 -7.45 -18.43 14.89
CA LEU A 248 -7.92 -19.04 13.65
C LEU A 248 -9.00 -18.20 12.94
N ALA A 249 -9.55 -17.19 13.61
CA ALA A 249 -10.62 -16.38 13.10
C ALA A 249 -10.36 -14.87 13.29
N GLY A 250 -10.97 -14.06 12.41
CA GLY A 250 -10.90 -12.61 12.47
C GLY A 250 -10.42 -11.96 11.16
N PRO A 251 -10.41 -10.62 11.06
CA PRO A 251 -10.06 -9.91 9.83
C PRO A 251 -8.65 -10.18 9.29
N HIS A 252 -7.74 -10.75 10.08
CA HIS A 252 -6.45 -11.24 9.61
C HIS A 252 -6.54 -12.53 8.76
N LYS A 253 -7.71 -13.14 8.69
CA LYS A 253 -8.04 -14.29 7.81
C LYS A 253 -8.93 -13.90 6.64
N ASP A 254 -9.48 -12.69 6.63
CA ASP A 254 -10.31 -12.21 5.53
C ASP A 254 -9.52 -12.14 4.22
N ASP A 255 -10.25 -12.14 3.11
CA ASP A 255 -9.68 -12.03 1.77
C ASP A 255 -10.63 -11.27 0.84
N PHE A 256 -10.15 -10.89 -0.34
CA PHE A 256 -11.00 -10.57 -1.46
C PHE A 256 -10.51 -11.26 -2.73
N SER A 257 -11.41 -11.52 -3.64
CA SER A 257 -11.08 -12.07 -4.95
C SER A 257 -11.46 -11.10 -6.06
N VAL A 258 -10.62 -11.10 -7.10
CA VAL A 258 -10.91 -10.41 -8.36
C VAL A 258 -11.60 -11.41 -9.28
N GLN A 259 -12.74 -11.01 -9.85
CA GLN A 259 -13.46 -11.78 -10.86
C GLN A 259 -13.47 -11.03 -12.18
N ILE A 260 -13.33 -11.76 -13.28
CA ILE A 260 -13.45 -11.27 -14.65
C ILE A 260 -14.55 -12.09 -15.32
N ASN A 261 -15.59 -11.41 -15.81
CA ASN A 261 -16.78 -12.06 -16.40
C ASN A 261 -17.38 -13.12 -15.46
N GLY A 262 -17.46 -12.81 -14.14
CA GLY A 262 -18.01 -13.68 -13.11
C GLY A 262 -17.13 -14.88 -12.73
N LYS A 263 -15.92 -15.01 -13.31
CA LYS A 263 -14.98 -16.11 -13.01
C LYS A 263 -13.81 -15.61 -12.18
N ASN A 264 -13.37 -16.41 -11.21
CA ASN A 264 -12.21 -16.06 -10.37
C ASN A 264 -10.95 -15.88 -11.22
N ALA A 265 -10.41 -14.66 -11.26
CA ALA A 265 -9.27 -14.28 -12.08
C ALA A 265 -7.98 -15.04 -11.71
N ARG A 266 -7.83 -15.46 -10.46
CA ARG A 266 -6.68 -16.26 -10.01
C ARG A 266 -6.60 -17.60 -10.74
N LEU A 267 -7.75 -18.22 -11.02
CA LEU A 267 -7.84 -19.58 -11.56
C LEU A 267 -7.98 -19.59 -13.08
N TYR A 268 -8.71 -18.62 -13.63
CA TYR A 268 -9.19 -18.68 -15.02
C TYR A 268 -8.70 -17.55 -15.92
N ALA A 269 -8.18 -16.45 -15.37
CA ALA A 269 -7.73 -15.35 -16.20
C ALA A 269 -6.32 -15.57 -16.77
N SER A 270 -6.11 -15.17 -18.02
CA SER A 270 -4.80 -15.11 -18.65
C SER A 270 -3.88 -14.11 -17.93
N GLN A 271 -2.58 -14.22 -18.13
CA GLN A 271 -1.62 -13.24 -17.55
C GLN A 271 -1.93 -11.82 -17.99
N GLY A 272 -2.32 -11.62 -19.26
CA GLY A 272 -2.70 -10.32 -19.79
C GLY A 272 -3.94 -9.75 -19.07
N GLN A 273 -4.99 -10.54 -18.87
CA GLN A 273 -6.18 -10.15 -18.11
C GLN A 273 -5.85 -9.78 -16.66
N GLN A 274 -4.99 -10.55 -16.01
CA GLN A 274 -4.55 -10.26 -14.64
C GLN A 274 -3.76 -8.95 -14.56
N ARG A 275 -2.86 -8.67 -15.52
CA ARG A 275 -2.14 -7.40 -15.61
C ARG A 275 -3.09 -6.22 -15.81
N THR A 276 -4.08 -6.37 -16.72
CA THR A 276 -5.13 -5.36 -16.93
C THR A 276 -5.92 -5.10 -15.65
N ALA A 277 -6.34 -6.15 -14.94
CA ALA A 277 -7.09 -6.00 -13.69
C ALA A 277 -6.28 -5.27 -12.61
N VAL A 278 -5.00 -5.62 -12.43
CA VAL A 278 -4.14 -4.95 -11.45
C VAL A 278 -3.90 -3.49 -11.81
N LEU A 279 -3.67 -3.17 -13.09
CA LEU A 279 -3.50 -1.79 -13.56
C LEU A 279 -4.77 -0.98 -13.30
N ALA A 280 -5.95 -1.54 -13.63
CA ALA A 280 -7.24 -0.90 -13.35
C ALA A 280 -7.45 -0.65 -11.85
N LEU A 281 -7.09 -1.60 -10.97
CA LEU A 281 -7.17 -1.43 -9.52
C LEU A 281 -6.24 -0.31 -9.03
N LYS A 282 -5.04 -0.19 -9.57
CA LYS A 282 -4.07 0.84 -9.14
C LYS A 282 -4.46 2.25 -9.61
N LEU A 283 -4.98 2.38 -10.83
CA LEU A 283 -5.53 3.65 -11.31
C LEU A 283 -6.78 4.04 -10.51
N ALA A 284 -7.66 3.07 -10.24
CA ALA A 284 -8.86 3.27 -9.43
C ALA A 284 -8.53 3.66 -7.97
N GLU A 285 -7.45 3.13 -7.38
CA GLU A 285 -6.96 3.54 -6.05
C GLU A 285 -6.65 5.03 -6.02
N GLY A 286 -5.99 5.54 -7.05
CA GLY A 286 -5.68 6.98 -7.16
C GLY A 286 -6.92 7.85 -7.33
N GLU A 287 -7.84 7.47 -8.21
CA GLU A 287 -9.10 8.18 -8.40
C GLU A 287 -9.98 8.14 -7.15
N LEU A 288 -10.04 7.00 -6.47
CA LEU A 288 -10.78 6.87 -5.21
C LEU A 288 -10.15 7.74 -4.11
N SER A 289 -8.83 7.79 -4.03
CA SER A 289 -8.12 8.69 -3.11
C SER A 289 -8.53 10.15 -3.38
N ARG A 290 -8.53 10.60 -4.63
CA ARG A 290 -8.97 11.94 -5.02
C ARG A 290 -10.42 12.22 -4.60
N ARG A 291 -11.34 11.29 -4.85
CA ARG A 291 -12.75 11.45 -4.48
C ARG A 291 -12.97 11.54 -2.96
N LEU A 292 -12.16 10.83 -2.19
CA LEU A 292 -12.26 10.81 -0.73
C LEU A 292 -11.59 11.99 -0.06
N THR A 293 -10.56 12.58 -0.68
CA THR A 293 -9.69 13.57 -0.03
C THR A 293 -9.61 14.91 -0.76
N GLY A 294 -10.15 15.01 -1.98
CA GLY A 294 -10.12 16.22 -2.80
C GLY A 294 -8.87 16.38 -3.67
N GLU A 295 -7.82 15.58 -3.45
CA GLU A 295 -6.55 15.69 -4.18
C GLU A 295 -6.07 14.33 -4.69
N TYR A 296 -5.42 14.32 -5.85
CA TYR A 296 -4.75 13.12 -6.33
C TYR A 296 -3.55 12.78 -5.44
N PRO A 297 -3.29 11.48 -5.20
CA PRO A 297 -2.04 11.03 -4.61
C PRO A 297 -0.90 11.15 -5.63
N VAL A 298 0.34 11.14 -5.16
CA VAL A 298 1.51 10.95 -6.02
C VAL A 298 1.55 9.51 -6.51
N PHE A 299 1.70 9.31 -7.83
CA PHE A 299 1.88 7.98 -8.41
C PHE A 299 3.35 7.61 -8.48
N LEU A 300 3.69 6.45 -7.93
CA LEU A 300 5.05 5.91 -7.87
C LEU A 300 5.09 4.60 -8.67
N PHE A 301 5.72 4.60 -9.83
CA PHE A 301 5.83 3.44 -10.70
C PHE A 301 7.26 2.89 -10.68
N ASP A 302 7.43 1.67 -10.14
CA ASP A 302 8.72 1.01 -10.04
C ASP A 302 8.88 -0.03 -11.15
N ASP A 303 9.62 0.32 -12.19
CA ASP A 303 9.97 -0.53 -13.36
C ASP A 303 8.78 -1.23 -14.04
N ILE A 304 7.59 -0.61 -13.96
CA ILE A 304 6.37 -1.27 -14.44
C ILE A 304 6.18 -1.19 -15.96
N LEU A 305 6.78 -0.19 -16.64
CA LEU A 305 6.61 -0.02 -18.07
C LEU A 305 7.20 -1.18 -18.87
N SER A 306 8.29 -1.78 -18.38
CA SER A 306 8.91 -2.97 -18.97
C SER A 306 7.99 -4.20 -18.94
N GLU A 307 7.07 -4.26 -17.96
CA GLU A 307 6.13 -5.36 -17.77
C GLU A 307 4.84 -5.23 -18.61
N LEU A 308 4.63 -4.08 -19.26
CA LEU A 308 3.43 -3.78 -20.02
C LEU A 308 3.68 -3.86 -21.53
N ASP A 309 2.74 -4.46 -22.26
CA ASP A 309 2.68 -4.35 -23.72
C ASP A 309 2.37 -2.92 -24.17
N ALA A 310 2.55 -2.67 -25.47
CA ALA A 310 2.42 -1.33 -26.05
C ALA A 310 1.02 -0.72 -25.80
N GLY A 311 -0.07 -1.51 -25.90
CA GLY A 311 -1.43 -1.02 -25.70
C GLY A 311 -1.69 -0.58 -24.25
N ARG A 312 -1.32 -1.42 -23.26
CA ARG A 312 -1.44 -1.09 -21.83
C ARG A 312 -0.56 0.08 -21.43
N ARG A 313 0.64 0.14 -22.00
CA ARG A 313 1.55 1.27 -21.80
C ARG A 313 0.95 2.56 -22.29
N ALA A 314 0.46 2.60 -23.52
CA ALA A 314 -0.20 3.79 -24.08
C ALA A 314 -1.41 4.24 -23.26
N PHE A 315 -2.24 3.28 -22.80
CA PHE A 315 -3.36 3.57 -21.91
C PHE A 315 -2.91 4.18 -20.58
N LEU A 316 -1.89 3.58 -19.95
CA LEU A 316 -1.34 4.10 -18.69
C LEU A 316 -0.82 5.52 -18.88
N LEU A 317 0.01 5.76 -19.90
CA LEU A 317 0.58 7.08 -20.18
C LEU A 317 -0.50 8.14 -20.37
N GLY A 318 -1.55 7.83 -21.14
CA GLY A 318 -2.71 8.72 -21.34
C GLY A 318 -3.51 8.98 -20.06
N SER A 319 -3.55 8.01 -19.15
CA SER A 319 -4.26 8.15 -17.86
C SER A 319 -3.50 8.99 -16.82
N LEU A 320 -2.21 9.22 -17.03
CA LEU A 320 -1.34 9.95 -16.09
C LEU A 320 -1.18 11.44 -16.42
N ASP A 321 -1.83 11.93 -17.47
CA ASP A 321 -1.79 13.34 -17.82
C ASP A 321 -2.26 14.22 -16.65
N ARG A 322 -1.50 15.27 -16.36
CA ARG A 322 -1.74 16.22 -15.25
C ARG A 322 -1.60 15.66 -13.83
N LEU A 323 -1.10 14.44 -13.67
CA LEU A 323 -0.84 13.83 -12.35
C LEU A 323 0.63 14.02 -11.94
N GLN A 324 0.88 14.07 -10.63
CA GLN A 324 2.25 13.98 -10.12
C GLN A 324 2.69 12.51 -10.19
N VAL A 325 3.66 12.24 -11.06
CA VAL A 325 4.17 10.88 -11.30
C VAL A 325 5.67 10.84 -11.07
N ILE A 326 6.13 9.80 -10.39
CA ILE A 326 7.54 9.43 -10.28
C ILE A 326 7.67 8.00 -10.79
N ILE A 327 8.41 7.81 -11.87
CA ILE A 327 8.54 6.52 -12.54
C ILE A 327 10.00 6.12 -12.68
N THR A 328 10.33 4.87 -12.38
CA THR A 328 11.68 4.33 -12.57
C THR A 328 11.74 3.44 -13.80
N GLY A 329 12.90 3.39 -14.43
CA GLY A 329 13.20 2.48 -15.53
C GLY A 329 14.68 2.48 -15.89
N CYS A 330 15.09 1.49 -16.68
CA CYS A 330 16.47 1.38 -17.19
C CYS A 330 16.62 1.97 -18.58
N GLU A 331 15.58 1.86 -19.41
CA GLU A 331 15.58 2.23 -20.83
C GLU A 331 14.88 3.58 -21.02
N GLU A 332 15.60 4.60 -21.43
CA GLU A 332 15.05 5.95 -21.68
C GLU A 332 14.00 5.92 -22.80
N GLU A 333 14.11 5.02 -23.75
CA GLU A 333 13.19 4.85 -24.88
C GLU A 333 11.75 4.53 -24.46
N LEU A 334 11.57 3.85 -23.32
CA LEU A 334 10.26 3.52 -22.76
C LEU A 334 9.45 4.76 -22.37
N PHE A 335 10.10 5.90 -22.21
CA PHE A 335 9.50 7.16 -21.76
C PHE A 335 9.18 8.14 -22.89
N GLY A 336 9.48 7.78 -24.14
CA GLY A 336 9.24 8.65 -25.33
C GLY A 336 7.76 9.02 -25.56
N GLY A 337 6.82 8.38 -24.88
CA GLY A 337 5.39 8.71 -24.93
C GLY A 337 4.96 9.85 -23.99
N PHE A 338 5.81 10.31 -23.08
CA PHE A 338 5.55 11.47 -22.25
C PHE A 338 6.05 12.76 -22.94
N GLY A 339 5.25 13.81 -22.89
CA GLY A 339 5.62 15.11 -23.48
C GLY A 339 6.75 15.78 -22.71
N ASN A 340 6.42 16.57 -21.70
CA ASN A 340 7.42 17.28 -20.89
C ASN A 340 7.79 16.43 -19.65
N THR A 341 9.03 15.95 -19.58
CA THR A 341 9.51 15.09 -18.49
C THR A 341 10.71 15.68 -17.77
N HIS A 342 10.81 15.46 -16.49
CA HIS A 342 11.97 15.77 -15.67
C HIS A 342 12.76 14.49 -15.37
N THR A 343 14.00 14.42 -15.85
CA THR A 343 14.82 13.20 -15.75
C THR A 343 15.87 13.34 -14.64
N ILE A 344 15.89 12.35 -13.76
CA ILE A 344 16.84 12.19 -12.65
C ILE A 344 17.65 10.93 -12.90
N ARG A 345 18.95 11.05 -13.05
CA ARG A 345 19.84 9.91 -13.24
C ARG A 345 20.39 9.42 -11.90
N VAL A 346 20.32 8.13 -11.68
CA VAL A 346 20.85 7.46 -10.48
C VAL A 346 22.02 6.58 -10.87
N LYS A 347 23.17 6.80 -10.20
CA LYS A 347 24.38 6.00 -10.37
C LYS A 347 25.02 5.77 -8.99
N GLU A 348 25.27 4.51 -8.65
CA GLU A 348 26.03 4.09 -7.45
C GLU A 348 25.59 4.79 -6.15
N GLY A 349 24.29 4.89 -5.89
CA GLY A 349 23.77 5.53 -4.68
C GLY A 349 23.87 7.06 -4.67
N SER A 350 24.06 7.68 -5.84
CA SER A 350 24.00 9.11 -6.04
C SER A 350 22.92 9.46 -7.07
N ALA A 351 22.21 10.58 -6.88
CA ALA A 351 21.16 11.03 -7.78
C ALA A 351 21.50 12.41 -8.33
N PHE A 352 21.37 12.58 -9.65
CA PHE A 352 21.70 13.80 -10.37
C PHE A 352 20.52 14.20 -11.26
N VAL A 353 20.14 15.47 -11.25
CA VAL A 353 19.18 16.01 -12.20
C VAL A 353 19.88 16.16 -13.57
N CYS A 354 19.32 15.54 -14.61
CA CYS A 354 19.74 15.81 -15.97
C CYS A 354 19.02 17.08 -16.42
N GLU A 355 19.76 18.15 -16.72
CA GLU A 355 19.19 19.28 -17.45
C GLU A 355 18.66 18.76 -18.79
N SER A 356 17.38 19.04 -19.07
CA SER A 356 16.78 18.69 -20.35
C SER A 356 17.55 19.41 -21.45
N GLY A 357 18.45 18.70 -22.11
CA GLY A 357 19.06 19.22 -23.33
C GLY A 357 17.94 19.51 -24.32
N LYS A 358 17.77 20.79 -24.69
CA LYS A 358 17.01 21.17 -25.88
C LYS A 358 17.69 20.47 -27.06
N ALA A 359 17.06 19.43 -27.61
CA ALA A 359 17.37 18.94 -28.92
C ALA A 359 16.63 19.78 -29.97
#